data_2e4c8d186e66f068c27f71796ae97494
#
_entry.id   2e4c8d186e66f068c27f71796ae97494
#
_cell.length_a   1.000
_cell.length_b   1.000
_cell.length_c   1.000
_cell.angle_alpha   90.00
_cell.angle_beta   90.00
_cell.angle_gamma   90.00
#
_symmetry.space_group_name_H-M   'P 1'
#
loop_
_entity.id
_entity.type
_entity.pdbx_description
1 polymer ?
#
loop_
_entity_poly.entity_id
_entity_poly.type
_entity_poly.pdbx_seq_one_letter_code
_entity_poly.pdbx_strand_id
1 'polypeptide(L)'
;MKRFIISAIMSVCALTFAGAQSSDNGDGTFSNPVIWADCPDPDVIRVGDDYYFVSTTMHLMPGAPIMHSKDLVNWEIISYIYDRFEETPRYSLEEGTVYGRGQWATSLRYHNGKFYAYFTPNDQPAKGYVYTTEDPRGKWERHAVIPHFHDASLFFDTDGKAY
;
A
#
# COMPACT_ATOMS: atom_id res chain seq x y z
N MET A 1 5.68 10.69 -71.30
CA MET A 1 5.36 9.77 -70.18
C MET A 1 6.30 10.02 -69.05
N LYS A 2 5.85 10.71 -67.97
CA LYS A 2 6.67 11.00 -66.78
C LYS A 2 6.44 9.86 -65.77
N ARG A 3 7.51 9.14 -65.44
CA ARG A 3 7.50 8.11 -64.37
C ARG A 3 7.65 8.80 -63.05
N PHE A 4 6.62 8.72 -62.19
CA PHE A 4 6.67 9.11 -60.78
C PHE A 4 7.31 7.95 -59.98
N ILE A 5 8.47 8.20 -59.43
CA ILE A 5 9.09 7.32 -58.43
C ILE A 5 8.52 7.70 -57.08
N ILE A 6 7.70 6.82 -56.53
CA ILE A 6 7.20 6.96 -55.16
C ILE A 6 8.23 6.34 -54.25
N SER A 7 9.04 7.16 -53.57
CA SER A 7 9.89 6.70 -52.47
C SER A 7 9.02 6.46 -51.22
N ALA A 8 8.83 5.21 -50.89
CA ALA A 8 8.25 4.83 -49.62
C ALA A 8 9.29 5.01 -48.50
N ILE A 9 9.15 6.05 -47.70
CA ILE A 9 9.93 6.22 -46.48
C ILE A 9 9.31 5.28 -45.44
N MET A 10 9.99 4.15 -45.21
CA MET A 10 9.66 3.27 -44.08
C MET A 10 10.14 3.95 -42.81
N SER A 11 9.22 4.57 -42.09
CA SER A 11 9.47 5.09 -40.73
C SER A 11 9.57 3.90 -39.79
N VAL A 12 10.79 3.52 -39.42
CA VAL A 12 11.03 2.54 -38.37
C VAL A 12 10.76 3.26 -37.05
N CYS A 13 9.56 3.08 -36.52
CA CYS A 13 9.31 3.42 -35.13
C CYS A 13 10.13 2.49 -34.24
N ALA A 14 11.25 2.98 -33.73
CA ALA A 14 11.97 2.34 -32.64
C ALA A 14 11.06 2.40 -31.42
N LEU A 15 10.40 1.29 -31.10
CA LEU A 15 9.72 1.09 -29.84
C LEU A 15 10.83 1.02 -28.76
N THR A 16 11.15 2.14 -28.16
CA THR A 16 11.89 2.14 -26.91
C THR A 16 10.95 1.53 -25.87
N PHE A 17 11.20 0.30 -25.50
CA PHE A 17 10.62 -0.26 -24.29
C PHE A 17 11.17 0.59 -23.14
N ALA A 18 10.36 1.46 -22.58
CA ALA A 18 10.63 2.01 -21.27
C ALA A 18 10.54 0.82 -20.31
N GLY A 19 11.67 0.21 -19.99
CA GLY A 19 11.76 -0.77 -18.94
C GLY A 19 11.27 -0.13 -17.66
N ALA A 20 10.46 -0.85 -16.88
CA ALA A 20 10.11 -0.41 -15.53
C ALA A 20 11.43 -0.13 -14.80
N GLN A 21 11.51 1.02 -14.15
CA GLN A 21 12.69 1.40 -13.39
C GLN A 21 12.84 0.40 -12.24
N SER A 22 13.94 -0.35 -12.22
CA SER A 22 14.25 -1.30 -11.17
C SER A 22 15.33 -0.73 -10.25
N SER A 23 15.15 -0.93 -8.97
CA SER A 23 16.17 -0.60 -7.97
C SER A 23 17.17 -1.74 -7.76
N ASP A 24 16.83 -2.93 -8.21
CA ASP A 24 17.74 -4.09 -8.25
C ASP A 24 18.69 -3.97 -9.44
N ASN A 25 19.98 -3.95 -9.17
CA ASN A 25 21.03 -3.86 -10.18
C ASN A 25 21.35 -5.21 -10.84
N GLY A 26 20.79 -6.32 -10.35
CA GLY A 26 20.98 -7.67 -10.88
C GLY A 26 22.34 -8.32 -10.53
N ASP A 27 23.14 -7.69 -9.72
CA ASP A 27 24.47 -8.15 -9.28
C ASP A 27 24.57 -8.38 -7.76
N GLY A 28 23.43 -8.37 -7.07
CA GLY A 28 23.33 -8.47 -5.61
C GLY A 28 23.44 -7.13 -4.91
N THR A 29 23.48 -6.02 -5.64
CA THR A 29 23.41 -4.66 -5.13
C THR A 29 22.10 -3.99 -5.52
N PHE A 30 21.77 -2.86 -4.88
CA PHE A 30 20.61 -2.08 -5.22
C PHE A 30 20.89 -0.57 -5.21
N SER A 31 20.02 0.17 -5.85
CA SER A 31 20.06 1.64 -5.90
C SER A 31 18.84 2.23 -5.21
N ASN A 32 19.03 3.34 -4.50
CA ASN A 32 17.91 4.09 -3.91
C ASN A 32 17.28 5.06 -4.92
N PRO A 33 15.95 5.31 -4.79
CA PRO A 33 15.01 4.71 -3.85
C PRO A 33 14.63 3.29 -4.27
N VAL A 34 14.39 2.38 -3.31
CA VAL A 34 13.94 1.00 -3.60
C VAL A 34 12.49 0.95 -4.08
N ILE A 35 11.68 1.92 -3.69
CA ILE A 35 10.30 2.10 -4.18
C ILE A 35 10.22 3.48 -4.84
N TRP A 36 9.90 3.51 -6.15
CA TRP A 36 9.76 4.73 -6.95
C TRP A 36 8.32 5.30 -6.87
N ALA A 37 7.84 5.45 -5.64
CA ALA A 37 6.52 5.99 -5.34
C ALA A 37 6.54 6.73 -4.01
N ASP A 38 5.53 7.56 -3.78
CA ASP A 38 5.28 8.14 -2.48
C ASP A 38 4.69 7.07 -1.56
N CYS A 39 5.40 6.77 -0.46
CA CYS A 39 5.04 5.76 0.52
C CYS A 39 5.19 6.35 1.93
N PRO A 40 4.30 7.27 2.33
CA PRO A 40 4.39 7.93 3.63
C PRO A 40 4.07 6.96 4.77
N ASP A 41 4.65 7.25 5.93
CA ASP A 41 4.42 6.56 7.20
C ASP A 41 4.53 5.01 7.08
N PRO A 42 5.65 4.48 6.57
CA PRO A 42 5.76 3.06 6.33
C PRO A 42 5.89 2.27 7.64
N ASP A 43 5.21 1.13 7.72
CA ASP A 43 5.49 0.09 8.72
C ASP A 43 5.84 -1.21 8.01
N VAL A 44 6.93 -1.86 8.44
CA VAL A 44 7.47 -3.07 7.82
C VAL A 44 7.65 -4.15 8.86
N ILE A 45 7.12 -5.34 8.58
CA ILE A 45 7.32 -6.51 9.43
C ILE A 45 7.93 -7.67 8.63
N ARG A 46 8.64 -8.55 9.34
CA ARG A 46 9.12 -9.82 8.79
C ARG A 46 8.31 -10.98 9.37
N VAL A 47 7.86 -11.89 8.49
CA VAL A 47 7.19 -13.13 8.89
C VAL A 47 7.85 -14.30 8.16
N GLY A 48 8.64 -15.09 8.87
CA GLY A 48 9.47 -16.10 8.23
C GLY A 48 10.53 -15.48 7.33
N ASP A 49 10.49 -15.81 6.04
CA ASP A 49 11.39 -15.29 5.01
C ASP A 49 10.73 -14.21 4.14
N ASP A 50 9.58 -13.73 4.56
CA ASP A 50 8.79 -12.73 3.85
C ASP A 50 8.78 -11.40 4.60
N TYR A 51 8.79 -10.31 3.84
CA TYR A 51 8.64 -8.94 4.35
C TYR A 51 7.32 -8.38 3.87
N TYR A 52 6.59 -7.73 4.76
CA TYR A 52 5.32 -7.09 4.50
C TYR A 52 5.41 -5.62 4.90
N PHE A 53 4.91 -4.78 4.04
CA PHE A 53 4.98 -3.32 4.15
C PHE A 53 3.57 -2.76 3.99
N VAL A 54 3.24 -1.74 4.76
CA VAL A 54 2.02 -0.94 4.60
C VAL A 54 2.39 0.53 4.56
N SER A 55 1.61 1.34 3.86
CA SER A 55 1.80 2.78 3.77
C SER A 55 0.49 3.54 3.86
N THR A 56 0.58 4.83 4.13
CA THR A 56 -0.52 5.77 4.14
C THR A 56 -1.02 6.06 2.72
N THR A 57 -2.34 6.10 2.53
CA THR A 57 -2.98 6.49 1.26
C THR A 57 -3.98 7.64 1.43
N MET A 58 -4.19 8.10 2.65
CA MET A 58 -5.12 9.18 2.99
C MET A 58 -6.54 8.91 2.47
N HIS A 59 -7.01 9.71 1.53
CA HIS A 59 -8.34 9.62 0.94
C HIS A 59 -8.43 8.68 -0.26
N LEU A 60 -7.30 8.15 -0.73
CA LEU A 60 -7.29 7.26 -1.90
C LEU A 60 -7.86 5.89 -1.56
N MET A 61 -8.62 5.34 -2.50
CA MET A 61 -9.23 4.02 -2.39
C MET A 61 -8.97 3.20 -3.67
N PRO A 62 -8.67 1.92 -3.53
CA PRO A 62 -8.52 1.16 -2.29
C PRO A 62 -7.38 1.72 -1.42
N GLY A 63 -7.44 1.49 -0.09
CA GLY A 63 -6.52 2.12 0.86
C GLY A 63 -5.65 1.16 1.64
N ALA A 64 -4.55 1.73 2.18
CA ALA A 64 -3.52 1.02 2.92
C ALA A 64 -3.00 -0.21 2.15
N PRO A 65 -2.20 -0.01 1.09
CA PRO A 65 -1.63 -1.10 0.29
C PRO A 65 -0.75 -1.98 1.15
N ILE A 66 -0.91 -3.29 1.00
CA ILE A 66 0.01 -4.27 1.53
C ILE A 66 0.96 -4.68 0.43
N MET A 67 2.22 -4.45 0.65
CA MET A 67 3.30 -4.84 -0.26
C MET A 67 4.07 -6.00 0.33
N HIS A 68 4.61 -6.83 -0.53
CA HIS A 68 5.39 -8.00 -0.19
C HIS A 68 6.75 -7.97 -0.86
N SER A 69 7.77 -8.45 -0.16
CA SER A 69 9.12 -8.62 -0.67
C SER A 69 9.79 -9.83 -0.04
N LYS A 70 10.77 -10.42 -0.74
CA LYS A 70 11.68 -11.44 -0.22
C LYS A 70 13.05 -10.86 0.14
N ASP A 71 13.36 -9.65 -0.30
CA ASP A 71 14.72 -9.11 -0.27
C ASP A 71 14.78 -7.63 0.16
N LEU A 72 13.64 -6.99 0.46
CA LEU A 72 13.51 -5.56 0.78
C LEU A 72 13.82 -4.61 -0.39
N VAL A 73 14.08 -5.12 -1.57
CA VAL A 73 14.40 -4.35 -2.78
C VAL A 73 13.27 -4.46 -3.81
N ASN A 74 12.83 -5.68 -4.05
CA ASN A 74 11.76 -5.97 -5.00
C ASN A 74 10.43 -6.08 -4.27
N TRP A 75 9.56 -5.08 -4.47
CA TRP A 75 8.26 -4.97 -3.81
C TRP A 75 7.11 -5.13 -4.78
N GLU A 76 6.10 -5.91 -4.42
CA GLU A 76 4.84 -6.04 -5.14
C GLU A 76 3.66 -5.65 -4.25
N ILE A 77 2.68 -4.92 -4.77
CA ILE A 77 1.40 -4.72 -4.06
C ILE A 77 0.60 -6.01 -4.18
N ILE A 78 0.26 -6.62 -3.05
CA ILE A 78 -0.43 -7.91 -3.01
C ILE A 78 -1.91 -7.80 -2.61
N SER A 79 -2.27 -6.75 -1.89
CA SER A 79 -3.65 -6.46 -1.47
C SER A 79 -3.78 -5.03 -0.94
N TYR A 80 -4.97 -4.71 -0.49
CA TYR A 80 -5.29 -3.50 0.26
C TYR A 80 -6.10 -3.87 1.51
N ILE A 81 -5.94 -3.11 2.59
CA ILE A 81 -6.67 -3.39 3.85
C ILE A 81 -8.16 -3.16 3.67
N TYR A 82 -8.56 -2.22 2.81
CA TYR A 82 -9.96 -2.00 2.47
C TYR A 82 -10.10 -1.51 1.02
N ASP A 83 -11.19 -1.91 0.37
CA ASP A 83 -11.54 -1.43 -0.95
C ASP A 83 -12.18 -0.05 -0.88
N ARG A 84 -13.08 0.14 0.08
CA ARG A 84 -13.78 1.39 0.35
C ARG A 84 -13.87 1.65 1.85
N PHE A 85 -13.79 2.93 2.20
CA PHE A 85 -13.99 3.41 3.56
C PHE A 85 -15.16 4.39 3.54
N GLU A 86 -16.25 4.04 4.24
CA GLU A 86 -17.54 4.72 4.11
C GLU A 86 -18.08 5.18 5.48
N GLU A 87 -17.21 5.53 6.40
CA GLU A 87 -17.59 5.90 7.76
C GLU A 87 -18.30 7.25 7.85
N THR A 88 -18.13 8.11 6.85
CA THR A 88 -18.89 9.35 6.70
C THR A 88 -19.22 9.60 5.22
N PRO A 89 -20.30 10.35 4.89
CA PRO A 89 -20.68 10.66 3.52
C PRO A 89 -19.59 11.37 2.72
N ARG A 90 -18.66 12.05 3.39
CA ARG A 90 -17.53 12.75 2.76
C ARG A 90 -16.57 11.82 2.02
N TYR A 91 -16.50 10.53 2.38
CA TYR A 91 -15.72 9.54 1.65
C TYR A 91 -16.33 9.19 0.28
N SER A 92 -17.63 9.42 0.11
CA SER A 92 -18.34 9.29 -1.17
C SER A 92 -18.51 10.62 -1.90
N LEU A 93 -17.81 11.69 -1.46
CA LEU A 93 -17.90 13.06 -1.96
C LEU A 93 -19.29 13.69 -1.77
N GLU A 94 -20.08 13.12 -0.90
CA GLU A 94 -21.32 13.70 -0.38
C GLU A 94 -20.98 14.56 0.84
N GLU A 95 -21.65 15.66 1.06
CA GLU A 95 -21.44 16.56 2.20
C GLU A 95 -19.97 17.04 2.37
N GLY A 96 -19.23 17.18 1.26
CA GLY A 96 -17.85 17.69 1.26
C GLY A 96 -16.80 16.65 0.83
N THR A 97 -15.59 16.76 1.36
CA THR A 97 -14.44 15.94 0.95
C THR A 97 -13.54 15.59 2.13
N VAL A 98 -12.85 14.47 2.01
CA VAL A 98 -11.76 14.04 2.91
C VAL A 98 -10.37 14.21 2.27
N TYR A 99 -10.21 15.08 1.28
CA TYR A 99 -8.94 15.29 0.61
C TYR A 99 -7.81 15.61 1.61
N GLY A 100 -6.70 14.87 1.52
CA GLY A 100 -5.58 14.95 2.45
C GLY A 100 -5.87 14.38 3.85
N ARG A 101 -7.07 13.81 4.06
CA ARG A 101 -7.49 13.13 5.29
C ARG A 101 -7.72 11.64 4.99
N GLY A 102 -8.39 10.93 5.88
CA GLY A 102 -8.63 9.50 5.69
C GLY A 102 -7.58 8.66 6.39
N GLN A 103 -7.20 7.52 5.82
CA GLN A 103 -6.26 6.61 6.45
C GLN A 103 -4.87 7.23 6.53
N TRP A 104 -4.38 7.38 7.77
CA TRP A 104 -3.05 7.84 8.10
C TRP A 104 -2.19 6.67 8.55
N ALA A 105 -1.07 6.95 9.25
CA ALA A 105 -0.10 5.93 9.65
C ALA A 105 -0.74 4.64 10.15
N THR A 106 -0.32 3.51 9.58
CA THR A 106 -0.88 2.19 9.90
C THR A 106 0.17 1.36 10.62
N SER A 107 -0.19 0.78 11.76
CA SER A 107 0.62 -0.23 12.42
C SER A 107 0.27 -1.60 11.87
N LEU A 108 1.27 -2.33 11.37
CA LEU A 108 1.14 -3.70 10.87
C LEU A 108 1.83 -4.67 11.83
N ARG A 109 1.16 -5.73 12.24
CA ARG A 109 1.71 -6.75 13.15
C ARG A 109 1.28 -8.14 12.71
N TYR A 110 2.10 -9.14 13.10
CA TYR A 110 1.76 -10.55 12.95
C TYR A 110 1.82 -11.22 14.32
N HIS A 111 0.74 -11.91 14.67
CA HIS A 111 0.64 -12.61 15.94
C HIS A 111 -0.26 -13.85 15.81
N ASN A 112 0.21 -15.00 16.30
CA ASN A 112 -0.55 -16.25 16.36
C ASN A 112 -1.24 -16.62 15.03
N GLY A 113 -0.51 -16.56 13.91
CA GLY A 113 -1.02 -16.97 12.60
C GLY A 113 -1.85 -15.89 11.87
N LYS A 114 -2.02 -14.69 12.44
CA LYS A 114 -2.81 -13.61 11.85
C LYS A 114 -2.01 -12.34 11.70
N PHE A 115 -2.32 -11.62 10.63
CA PHE A 115 -1.92 -10.24 10.44
C PHE A 115 -2.96 -9.31 11.08
N TYR A 116 -2.48 -8.23 11.66
CA TYR A 116 -3.26 -7.16 12.27
C TYR A 116 -2.80 -5.83 11.71
N ALA A 117 -3.73 -5.01 11.28
CA ALA A 117 -3.47 -3.65 10.85
C ALA A 117 -4.35 -2.71 11.66
N TYR A 118 -3.72 -1.71 12.28
CA TYR A 118 -4.40 -0.65 13.00
C TYR A 118 -4.12 0.69 12.35
N PHE A 119 -5.15 1.47 12.11
CA PHE A 119 -5.02 2.86 11.67
C PHE A 119 -6.13 3.73 12.22
N THR A 120 -5.91 5.04 12.19
CA THR A 120 -6.95 6.04 12.44
C THR A 120 -7.10 6.94 11.22
N PRO A 121 -8.32 7.22 10.76
CA PRO A 121 -8.53 8.27 9.79
C PRO A 121 -8.37 9.63 10.46
N ASN A 122 -7.65 10.54 9.78
CA ASN A 122 -7.57 11.93 10.22
C ASN A 122 -8.82 12.70 9.75
N ASP A 123 -9.97 12.26 10.22
CA ASP A 123 -11.27 12.88 9.98
C ASP A 123 -12.18 12.70 11.20
N GLN A 124 -13.25 13.49 11.28
CA GLN A 124 -14.19 13.42 12.41
C GLN A 124 -15.50 12.72 12.01
N PRO A 125 -16.09 11.90 12.87
CA PRO A 125 -15.61 11.52 14.21
C PRO A 125 -14.44 10.56 14.15
N ALA A 126 -13.38 10.84 14.90
CA ALA A 126 -12.17 10.04 14.91
C ALA A 126 -12.36 8.75 15.72
N LYS A 127 -12.02 7.63 15.10
CA LYS A 127 -11.99 6.28 15.69
C LYS A 127 -10.75 5.54 15.23
N GLY A 128 -10.34 4.52 15.94
CA GLY A 128 -9.34 3.56 15.53
C GLY A 128 -10.00 2.33 14.90
N TYR A 129 -9.38 1.80 13.85
CA TYR A 129 -9.87 0.62 13.13
C TYR A 129 -8.82 -0.46 13.14
N VAL A 130 -9.20 -1.66 13.58
CA VAL A 130 -8.37 -2.85 13.54
C VAL A 130 -8.91 -3.78 12.47
N TYR A 131 -8.06 -4.13 11.50
CA TYR A 131 -8.35 -5.13 10.49
C TYR A 131 -7.46 -6.34 10.67
N THR A 132 -7.96 -7.52 10.30
CA THR A 132 -7.20 -8.77 10.41
C THR A 132 -7.36 -9.65 9.18
N THR A 133 -6.35 -10.47 8.92
CA THR A 133 -6.42 -11.56 7.95
C THR A 133 -5.44 -12.67 8.32
N GLU A 134 -5.72 -13.89 7.89
CA GLU A 134 -4.75 -15.01 7.94
C GLU A 134 -3.90 -15.06 6.67
N ASP A 135 -4.43 -14.56 5.54
CA ASP A 135 -3.74 -14.45 4.27
C ASP A 135 -3.61 -12.98 3.85
N PRO A 136 -2.40 -12.39 3.88
CA PRO A 136 -2.20 -10.99 3.52
C PRO A 136 -2.44 -10.69 2.04
N ARG A 137 -2.54 -11.70 1.16
CA ARG A 137 -2.94 -11.59 -0.25
C ARG A 137 -4.45 -11.58 -0.42
N GLY A 138 -5.18 -12.05 0.59
CA GLY A 138 -6.62 -12.19 0.59
C GLY A 138 -7.35 -10.95 1.10
N LYS A 139 -8.58 -11.19 1.51
CA LYS A 139 -9.44 -10.15 2.08
C LYS A 139 -9.05 -9.86 3.53
N TRP A 140 -8.99 -8.57 3.86
CA TRP A 140 -8.89 -8.10 5.22
C TRP A 140 -10.30 -7.83 5.78
N GLU A 141 -10.52 -8.21 7.02
CA GLU A 141 -11.81 -8.02 7.68
C GLU A 141 -11.67 -7.07 8.87
N ARG A 142 -12.62 -6.16 8.99
CA ARG A 142 -12.66 -5.25 10.14
C ARG A 142 -12.99 -6.04 11.40
N HIS A 143 -12.01 -6.16 12.28
CA HIS A 143 -12.08 -6.92 13.52
C HIS A 143 -12.67 -6.09 14.66
N ALA A 144 -12.24 -4.83 14.78
CA ALA A 144 -12.68 -3.95 15.86
C ALA A 144 -12.69 -2.48 15.46
N VAL A 145 -13.53 -1.73 16.14
CA VAL A 145 -13.50 -0.26 16.17
C VAL A 145 -13.27 0.16 17.62
N ILE A 146 -12.24 0.95 17.85
CA ILE A 146 -11.76 1.35 19.16
C ILE A 146 -11.69 2.88 19.27
N PRO A 147 -11.46 3.47 20.44
CA PRO A 147 -11.17 4.88 20.55
C PRO A 147 -10.00 5.30 19.69
N HIS A 148 -10.00 6.55 19.27
CA HIS A 148 -8.89 7.12 18.49
C HIS A 148 -7.62 7.22 19.34
N PHE A 149 -6.52 6.67 18.80
CA PHE A 149 -5.17 6.86 19.30
C PHE A 149 -4.30 7.28 18.14
N HIS A 150 -3.85 8.52 18.15
CA HIS A 150 -3.06 9.08 17.06
C HIS A 150 -1.68 8.40 16.98
N ASP A 151 -1.30 7.96 15.78
CA ASP A 151 -0.01 7.31 15.49
C ASP A 151 0.36 6.16 16.44
N ALA A 152 -0.65 5.44 16.93
CA ALA A 152 -0.43 4.33 17.83
C ALA A 152 0.00 3.05 17.10
N SER A 153 0.78 2.24 17.79
CA SER A 153 1.18 0.91 17.33
C SER A 153 0.54 -0.17 18.17
N LEU A 154 0.14 -1.27 17.52
CA LEU A 154 -0.26 -2.48 18.24
C LEU A 154 0.96 -3.17 18.83
N PHE A 155 0.82 -3.63 20.05
CA PHE A 155 1.79 -4.47 20.74
C PHE A 155 1.09 -5.69 21.33
N PHE A 156 1.62 -6.88 21.09
CA PHE A 156 1.15 -8.14 21.66
C PHE A 156 2.11 -8.60 22.73
N ASP A 157 1.65 -8.68 23.96
CA ASP A 157 2.46 -9.10 25.10
C ASP A 157 2.37 -10.61 25.31
N THR A 158 3.28 -11.13 26.14
CA THR A 158 3.36 -12.53 26.53
C THR A 158 2.17 -12.98 27.38
N ASP A 159 1.40 -12.07 27.94
CA ASP A 159 0.16 -12.35 28.66
C ASP A 159 -1.05 -12.66 27.72
N GLY A 160 -0.81 -12.59 26.39
CA GLY A 160 -1.80 -12.84 25.35
C GLY A 160 -2.73 -11.65 25.06
N LYS A 161 -2.44 -10.49 25.62
CA LYS A 161 -3.22 -9.27 25.36
C LYS A 161 -2.54 -8.39 24.30
N ALA A 162 -3.37 -7.61 23.62
CA ALA A 162 -2.94 -6.53 22.74
C ALA A 162 -3.07 -5.18 23.47
N TYR A 163 -2.04 -4.36 23.31
CA TYR A 163 -1.95 -3.02 23.86
C TYR A 163 -1.73 -2.01 22.75
#